data_282ab23291a25f47b744b5bc878eae31
#
_entry.id   282ab23291a25f47b744b5bc878eae31
#
_cell.length_a   1.000
_cell.length_b   1.000
_cell.length_c   1.000
_cell.angle_alpha   90.00
_cell.angle_beta   90.00
_cell.angle_gamma   90.00
#
_symmetry.space_group_name_H-M   'P 1'
#
loop_
_entity.id
_entity.type
_entity.pdbx_description
1 polymer ?
#
loop_
_entity_poly.entity_id
_entity_poly.type
_entity_poly.pdbx_seq_one_letter_code
_entity_poly.pdbx_strand_id
1 'polypeptide(L)'
;MEKVILFDLGGVIINWNDDWLYDEITSQLKQPFEKIKSKYNANLCSLFESKINENQFWNIVLGDDNIIDDKIISKTFLKKSSINYNLLNFIKSLKDNGNSIGILSNLTPETSDCIQKNLLDDFDYHFYSNSIKMSKPNPEIYDYVCKQIPSNDILFIDDKQENLDAAKLFNIETILFTPDDYDSGLIEKKISDYLN
;
A
#
# COMPACT_ATOMS: atom_id res chain seq x y z
N MET A 1 11.63 0.96 -25.05
CA MET A 1 12.09 1.41 -23.72
C MET A 1 11.58 0.39 -22.71
N GLU A 2 12.31 0.18 -21.66
CA GLU A 2 11.90 -0.75 -20.59
C GLU A 2 10.71 -0.15 -19.86
N LYS A 3 9.60 -0.88 -19.78
CA LYS A 3 8.42 -0.47 -19.02
C LYS A 3 8.56 -0.95 -17.58
N VAL A 4 8.22 -0.11 -16.63
CA VAL A 4 8.24 -0.44 -15.20
C VAL A 4 6.83 -0.40 -14.64
N ILE A 5 6.41 -1.48 -14.01
CA ILE A 5 5.06 -1.61 -13.45
C ILE A 5 5.18 -1.66 -11.92
N LEU A 6 4.62 -0.67 -11.26
CA LEU A 6 4.58 -0.58 -9.81
C LEU A 6 3.21 -1.00 -9.29
N PHE A 7 3.21 -1.79 -8.23
CA PHE A 7 2.00 -2.25 -7.55
C PHE A 7 1.97 -1.77 -6.11
N ASP A 8 0.80 -1.34 -5.63
CA ASP A 8 0.58 -1.30 -4.18
C ASP A 8 0.47 -2.73 -3.63
N LEU A 9 0.65 -2.88 -2.34
CA LEU A 9 0.47 -4.15 -1.63
C LEU A 9 -0.94 -4.27 -1.05
N GLY A 10 -1.29 -3.40 -0.11
CA GLY A 10 -2.57 -3.46 0.57
C GLY A 10 -3.72 -3.05 -0.34
N GLY A 11 -4.73 -3.91 -0.49
CA GLY A 11 -5.83 -3.66 -1.41
C GLY A 11 -5.56 -4.09 -2.85
N VAL A 12 -4.33 -4.48 -3.22
CA VAL A 12 -3.93 -4.92 -4.56
C VAL A 12 -3.36 -6.34 -4.52
N ILE A 13 -2.07 -6.51 -4.16
CA ILE A 13 -1.44 -7.83 -4.06
C ILE A 13 -1.91 -8.56 -2.80
N ILE A 14 -2.13 -7.81 -1.74
CA ILE A 14 -2.64 -8.32 -0.46
C ILE A 14 -4.07 -7.82 -0.32
N ASN A 15 -5.02 -8.75 -0.27
CA ASN A 15 -6.42 -8.42 0.03
C ASN A 15 -6.49 -7.80 1.40
N TRP A 16 -6.76 -6.50 1.45
CA TRP A 16 -6.88 -5.69 2.63
C TRP A 16 -8.01 -4.67 2.43
N ASN A 17 -8.78 -4.45 3.49
CA ASN A 17 -9.79 -3.40 3.53
C ASN A 17 -9.66 -2.64 4.85
N ASP A 18 -9.52 -1.33 4.77
CA ASP A 18 -9.39 -0.46 5.94
C ASP A 18 -10.60 -0.58 6.90
N ASP A 19 -11.79 -0.90 6.39
CA ASP A 19 -12.99 -1.12 7.22
C ASP A 19 -12.79 -2.24 8.23
N TRP A 20 -12.00 -3.26 7.93
CA TRP A 20 -11.69 -4.32 8.88
C TRP A 20 -10.93 -3.82 10.11
N LEU A 21 -10.04 -2.84 9.90
CA LEU A 21 -9.32 -2.19 10.99
C LEU A 21 -10.25 -1.24 11.77
N TYR A 22 -11.09 -0.47 11.06
CA TYR A 22 -12.05 0.45 11.69
C TYR A 22 -13.06 -0.28 12.56
N ASP A 23 -13.54 -1.46 12.13
CA ASP A 23 -14.42 -2.33 12.91
C ASP A 23 -13.71 -2.84 14.17
N GLU A 24 -12.47 -3.28 14.07
CA GLU A 24 -11.69 -3.76 15.20
C GLU A 24 -11.43 -2.63 16.21
N ILE A 25 -11.06 -1.43 15.76
CA ILE A 25 -10.90 -0.23 16.58
C ILE A 25 -12.22 0.11 17.29
N THR A 26 -13.32 0.14 16.55
CA THR A 26 -14.67 0.43 17.08
C THR A 26 -15.05 -0.56 18.17
N SER A 27 -14.75 -1.84 17.96
CA SER A 27 -15.02 -2.92 18.92
C SER A 27 -14.25 -2.74 20.22
N GLN A 28 -12.97 -2.39 20.15
CA GLN A 28 -12.13 -2.20 21.35
C GLN A 28 -12.49 -0.92 22.10
N LEU A 29 -12.70 0.18 21.40
CA LEU A 29 -13.04 1.48 22.00
C LEU A 29 -14.49 1.57 22.48
N LYS A 30 -15.38 0.65 22.03
CA LYS A 30 -16.83 0.70 22.27
C LYS A 30 -17.46 2.04 21.86
N GLN A 31 -16.91 2.67 20.82
CA GLN A 31 -17.40 3.91 20.23
C GLN A 31 -17.11 3.94 18.72
N PRO A 32 -17.91 4.67 17.92
CA PRO A 32 -17.70 4.76 16.49
C PRO A 32 -16.31 5.33 16.13
N PHE A 33 -15.66 4.75 15.13
CA PHE A 33 -14.37 5.20 14.59
C PHE A 33 -14.38 6.68 14.17
N GLU A 34 -15.51 7.15 13.66
CA GLU A 34 -15.70 8.54 13.24
C GLU A 34 -15.32 9.58 14.29
N LYS A 35 -15.40 9.23 15.59
CA LYS A 35 -15.00 10.14 16.68
C LYS A 35 -13.51 10.41 16.72
N ILE A 36 -12.70 9.51 16.23
CA ILE A 36 -11.23 9.62 16.24
C ILE A 36 -10.64 9.82 14.83
N LYS A 37 -11.44 9.64 13.79
CA LYS A 37 -11.03 9.63 12.38
C LYS A 37 -10.15 10.82 11.97
N SER A 38 -10.53 12.02 12.41
CA SER A 38 -9.75 13.24 12.08
C SER A 38 -8.33 13.17 12.64
N LYS A 39 -8.16 12.80 13.92
CA LYS A 39 -6.84 12.66 14.55
C LYS A 39 -6.08 11.47 13.95
N TYR A 40 -6.78 10.37 13.69
CA TYR A 40 -6.22 9.19 13.03
C TYR A 40 -5.61 9.56 11.69
N ASN A 41 -6.38 10.16 10.78
CA ASN A 41 -5.92 10.54 9.45
C ASN A 41 -4.78 11.59 9.49
N ALA A 42 -4.85 12.55 10.41
CA ALA A 42 -3.82 13.58 10.55
C ALA A 42 -2.43 13.04 10.96
N ASN A 43 -2.37 11.82 11.52
CA ASN A 43 -1.13 11.23 12.01
C ASN A 43 -0.65 10.00 11.21
N LEU A 44 -1.45 9.50 10.24
CA LEU A 44 -1.11 8.32 9.45
C LEU A 44 0.22 8.45 8.70
N CYS A 45 0.47 9.58 8.05
CA CYS A 45 1.75 9.79 7.34
C CYS A 45 2.94 9.66 8.31
N SER A 46 2.85 10.20 9.53
CA SER A 46 3.92 10.07 10.52
C SER A 46 4.19 8.62 10.92
N LEU A 47 3.13 7.80 10.99
CA LEU A 47 3.24 6.37 11.26
C LEU A 47 3.85 5.62 10.06
N PHE A 48 3.34 5.83 8.85
CA PHE A 48 3.84 5.20 7.62
C PHE A 48 5.29 5.58 7.32
N GLU A 49 5.71 6.78 7.66
CA GLU A 49 7.08 7.25 7.49
C GLU A 49 8.01 6.85 8.65
N SER A 50 7.50 6.08 9.63
CA SER A 50 8.21 5.68 10.84
C SER A 50 8.79 6.85 11.65
N LYS A 51 8.14 8.01 11.60
CA LYS A 51 8.44 9.14 12.48
C LYS A 51 7.95 8.87 13.91
N ILE A 52 6.89 8.07 14.01
CA ILE A 52 6.32 7.52 15.25
C ILE A 52 6.04 6.03 15.06
N ASN A 53 6.06 5.26 16.15
CA ASN A 53 5.62 3.87 16.17
C ASN A 53 4.11 3.74 16.47
N GLU A 54 3.55 2.54 16.38
CA GLU A 54 2.12 2.31 16.57
C GLU A 54 1.64 2.71 17.98
N ASN A 55 2.42 2.47 19.01
CA ASN A 55 2.09 2.90 20.38
C ASN A 55 2.01 4.42 20.50
N GLN A 56 3.02 5.14 19.99
CA GLN A 56 3.02 6.61 19.97
C GLN A 56 1.86 7.18 19.16
N PHE A 57 1.53 6.53 18.03
CA PHE A 57 0.40 6.89 17.20
C PHE A 57 -0.91 6.84 18.01
N TRP A 58 -1.16 5.74 18.71
CA TRP A 58 -2.38 5.59 19.53
C TRP A 58 -2.45 6.55 20.70
N ASN A 59 -1.32 6.86 21.33
CA ASN A 59 -1.27 7.89 22.39
C ASN A 59 -1.63 9.28 21.84
N ILE A 60 -1.19 9.64 20.63
CA ILE A 60 -1.56 10.89 19.97
C ILE A 60 -3.06 10.91 19.64
N VAL A 61 -3.58 9.82 19.09
CA VAL A 61 -4.98 9.75 18.62
C VAL A 61 -5.97 9.73 19.79
N LEU A 62 -5.68 8.95 20.83
CA LEU A 62 -6.60 8.65 21.92
C LEU A 62 -6.27 9.35 23.25
N GLY A 63 -5.00 9.75 23.47
CA GLY A 63 -4.48 10.23 24.73
C GLY A 63 -3.85 9.12 25.58
N ASP A 64 -3.29 9.51 26.73
CA ASP A 64 -2.49 8.62 27.59
C ASP A 64 -3.31 7.50 28.26
N ASP A 65 -4.62 7.68 28.42
CA ASP A 65 -5.54 6.68 28.99
C ASP A 65 -6.10 5.71 27.94
N ASN A 66 -5.42 5.56 26.80
CA ASN A 66 -5.89 4.70 25.74
C ASN A 66 -5.94 3.22 26.18
N ILE A 67 -7.02 2.54 25.80
CA ILE A 67 -7.29 1.13 26.13
C ILE A 67 -7.17 0.21 24.92
N ILE A 68 -6.75 0.74 23.78
CA ILE A 68 -6.62 -0.04 22.55
C ILE A 68 -5.32 -0.84 22.57
N ASP A 69 -5.33 -2.01 21.95
CA ASP A 69 -4.11 -2.78 21.72
C ASP A 69 -3.14 -1.94 20.86
N ASP A 70 -1.96 -1.67 21.36
CA ASP A 70 -0.93 -0.88 20.69
C ASP A 70 -0.37 -1.52 19.40
N LYS A 71 -0.78 -2.75 19.12
CA LYS A 71 -0.47 -3.52 17.90
C LYS A 71 -1.73 -3.90 17.11
N ILE A 72 -2.80 -3.15 17.26
CA ILE A 72 -4.08 -3.47 16.62
C ILE A 72 -3.98 -3.49 15.09
N ILE A 73 -3.17 -2.59 14.50
CA ILE A 73 -2.99 -2.52 13.04
C ILE A 73 -2.32 -3.80 12.54
N SER A 74 -1.14 -4.14 13.06
CA SER A 74 -0.39 -5.32 12.65
C SER A 74 -1.11 -6.63 12.96
N LYS A 75 -1.80 -6.73 14.11
CA LYS A 75 -2.60 -7.91 14.46
C LYS A 75 -3.80 -8.07 13.55
N THR A 76 -4.52 -6.99 13.23
CA THR A 76 -5.65 -7.05 12.31
C THR A 76 -5.18 -7.42 10.91
N PHE A 77 -4.05 -6.84 10.46
CA PHE A 77 -3.45 -7.19 9.19
C PHE A 77 -3.14 -8.68 9.11
N LEU A 78 -2.41 -9.26 10.07
CA LEU A 78 -2.09 -10.68 10.11
C LEU A 78 -3.32 -11.59 10.14
N LYS A 79 -4.38 -11.17 10.82
CA LYS A 79 -5.59 -11.97 11.01
C LYS A 79 -6.53 -11.95 9.79
N LYS A 80 -6.60 -10.82 9.10
CA LYS A 80 -7.64 -10.56 8.10
C LYS A 80 -7.11 -10.56 6.66
N SER A 81 -5.85 -10.21 6.44
CA SER A 81 -5.29 -10.14 5.09
C SER A 81 -5.03 -11.51 4.47
N SER A 82 -5.09 -11.57 3.17
CA SER A 82 -4.72 -12.75 2.37
C SER A 82 -4.03 -12.32 1.07
N ILE A 83 -3.22 -13.22 0.52
CA ILE A 83 -2.46 -12.93 -0.70
C ILE A 83 -3.30 -13.28 -1.93
N ASN A 84 -3.31 -12.37 -2.92
CA ASN A 84 -3.83 -12.66 -4.25
C ASN A 84 -2.79 -13.42 -5.08
N TYR A 85 -2.80 -14.74 -4.96
CA TYR A 85 -1.85 -15.60 -5.69
C TYR A 85 -2.07 -15.57 -7.20
N ASN A 86 -3.31 -15.33 -7.68
CA ASN A 86 -3.59 -15.22 -9.11
C ASN A 86 -2.87 -13.99 -9.68
N LEU A 87 -3.01 -12.84 -9.04
CA LEU A 87 -2.30 -11.63 -9.44
C LEU A 87 -0.78 -11.79 -9.32
N LEU A 88 -0.27 -12.41 -8.26
CA LEU A 88 1.17 -12.69 -8.13
C LEU A 88 1.72 -13.55 -9.25
N ASN A 89 1.00 -14.60 -9.66
CA ASN A 89 1.41 -15.43 -10.77
C ASN A 89 1.42 -14.66 -12.10
N PHE A 90 0.44 -13.77 -12.28
CA PHE A 90 0.43 -12.88 -13.44
C PHE A 90 1.62 -11.90 -13.42
N ILE A 91 1.90 -11.28 -12.27
CA ILE A 91 3.06 -10.38 -12.09
C ILE A 91 4.37 -11.11 -12.44
N LYS A 92 4.55 -12.35 -12.00
CA LYS A 92 5.70 -13.17 -12.38
C LYS A 92 5.81 -13.37 -13.89
N SER A 93 4.67 -13.63 -14.56
CA SER A 93 4.65 -13.75 -16.01
C SER A 93 5.02 -12.45 -16.73
N LEU A 94 4.67 -11.30 -16.19
CA LEU A 94 5.10 -10.01 -16.73
C LEU A 94 6.62 -9.84 -16.67
N LYS A 95 7.22 -10.25 -15.55
CA LYS A 95 8.68 -10.23 -15.38
C LYS A 95 9.37 -11.19 -16.35
N ASP A 96 8.88 -12.41 -16.50
CA ASP A 96 9.40 -13.40 -17.44
C ASP A 96 9.33 -12.91 -18.90
N ASN A 97 8.40 -12.01 -19.20
CA ASN A 97 8.25 -11.34 -20.50
C ASN A 97 9.12 -10.07 -20.64
N GLY A 98 10.02 -9.81 -19.68
CA GLY A 98 11.02 -8.74 -19.77
C GLY A 98 10.58 -7.37 -19.25
N ASN A 99 9.47 -7.29 -18.50
CA ASN A 99 9.08 -6.07 -17.81
C ASN A 99 9.78 -5.97 -16.44
N SER A 100 10.15 -4.78 -16.04
CA SER A 100 10.60 -4.52 -14.66
C SER A 100 9.41 -4.29 -13.74
N ILE A 101 9.43 -4.93 -12.58
CA ILE A 101 8.31 -4.94 -11.63
C ILE A 101 8.75 -4.36 -10.29
N GLY A 102 7.92 -3.51 -9.70
CA GLY A 102 8.22 -2.92 -8.40
C GLY A 102 7.02 -2.79 -7.48
N ILE A 103 7.30 -2.44 -6.24
CA ILE A 103 6.31 -2.18 -5.20
C ILE A 103 6.44 -0.73 -4.74
N LEU A 104 5.30 -0.04 -4.60
CA LEU A 104 5.19 1.27 -3.99
C LEU A 104 4.05 1.26 -2.97
N SER A 105 4.38 1.08 -1.68
CA SER A 105 3.36 0.84 -0.65
C SER A 105 3.61 1.61 0.64
N ASN A 106 2.51 2.07 1.25
CA ASN A 106 2.50 2.62 2.60
C ASN A 106 2.42 1.48 3.61
N LEU A 107 3.48 1.30 4.40
CA LEU A 107 3.57 0.26 5.42
C LEU A 107 4.02 0.85 6.74
N THR A 108 3.45 0.36 7.84
CA THR A 108 4.05 0.57 9.15
C THR A 108 5.26 -0.38 9.32
N PRO A 109 6.21 -0.08 10.22
CA PRO A 109 7.29 -1.03 10.52
C PRO A 109 6.75 -2.43 10.89
N GLU A 110 5.71 -2.46 11.73
CA GLU A 110 5.12 -3.68 12.24
C GLU A 110 4.42 -4.50 11.14
N THR A 111 3.70 -3.84 10.21
CA THR A 111 3.07 -4.54 9.07
C THR A 111 4.12 -5.02 8.06
N SER A 112 5.19 -4.26 7.88
CA SER A 112 6.31 -4.66 7.03
C SER A 112 6.96 -5.97 7.52
N ASP A 113 7.11 -6.13 8.84
CA ASP A 113 7.65 -7.35 9.44
C ASP A 113 6.71 -8.56 9.29
N CYS A 114 5.42 -8.32 9.07
CA CYS A 114 4.40 -9.37 8.87
C CYS A 114 4.40 -9.94 7.45
N ILE A 115 4.92 -9.18 6.48
CA ILE A 115 4.94 -9.62 5.08
C ILE A 115 6.04 -10.65 4.90
N GLN A 116 5.68 -11.82 4.36
CA GLN A 116 6.64 -12.88 4.08
C GLN A 116 7.72 -12.39 3.11
N LYS A 117 8.96 -12.32 3.57
CA LYS A 117 10.08 -11.81 2.77
C LYS A 117 10.19 -12.48 1.40
N ASN A 118 10.02 -13.80 1.37
CA ASN A 118 10.14 -14.59 0.13
C ASN A 118 9.03 -14.29 -0.91
N LEU A 119 7.94 -13.65 -0.49
CA LEU A 119 6.83 -13.30 -1.39
C LEU A 119 7.24 -12.25 -2.42
N LEU A 120 8.16 -11.37 -2.03
CA LEU A 120 8.49 -10.15 -2.74
C LEU A 120 9.93 -10.16 -3.29
N ASP A 121 10.66 -11.29 -3.16
CA ASP A 121 12.05 -11.41 -3.64
C ASP A 121 12.17 -11.26 -5.17
N ASP A 122 11.08 -11.53 -5.89
CA ASP A 122 11.05 -11.43 -7.36
C ASP A 122 10.86 -10.00 -7.90
N PHE A 123 10.65 -8.99 -7.03
CA PHE A 123 10.46 -7.61 -7.47
C PHE A 123 11.80 -6.89 -7.62
N ASP A 124 11.90 -6.05 -8.66
CA ASP A 124 13.14 -5.31 -8.98
C ASP A 124 13.27 -4.03 -8.16
N TYR A 125 12.11 -3.42 -7.80
CA TYR A 125 12.05 -2.17 -7.03
C TYR A 125 11.18 -2.33 -5.79
N HIS A 126 11.66 -1.77 -4.66
CA HIS A 126 10.98 -1.81 -3.37
C HIS A 126 10.92 -0.42 -2.75
N PHE A 127 9.77 0.24 -2.87
CA PHE A 127 9.52 1.55 -2.28
C PHE A 127 8.52 1.40 -1.12
N TYR A 128 9.02 1.16 0.06
CA TYR A 128 8.22 1.08 1.28
C TYR A 128 8.33 2.39 2.05
N SER A 129 7.20 3.02 2.37
CA SER A 129 7.14 4.32 3.04
C SER A 129 7.95 4.36 4.34
N ASN A 130 7.87 3.29 5.13
CA ASN A 130 8.61 3.16 6.40
C ASN A 130 10.13 3.12 6.22
N SER A 131 10.63 2.68 5.06
CA SER A 131 12.06 2.61 4.73
C SER A 131 12.56 3.93 4.14
N ILE A 132 11.83 4.48 3.15
CA ILE A 132 12.24 5.70 2.44
C ILE A 132 11.81 6.99 3.14
N LYS A 133 11.00 6.90 4.20
CA LYS A 133 10.51 8.03 5.01
C LYS A 133 9.64 9.03 4.25
N MET A 134 8.95 8.55 3.24
CA MET A 134 7.98 9.28 2.43
C MET A 134 6.75 8.40 2.22
N SER A 135 5.56 8.99 2.18
CA SER A 135 4.31 8.22 2.06
C SER A 135 3.40 8.77 0.97
N LYS A 136 2.67 7.89 0.29
CA LYS A 136 1.57 8.26 -0.60
C LYS A 136 0.45 8.92 0.22
N PRO A 137 -0.27 9.92 -0.28
CA PRO A 137 -0.18 10.52 -1.62
C PRO A 137 0.76 11.74 -1.70
N ASN A 138 1.71 11.92 -0.77
CA ASN A 138 2.60 13.09 -0.80
C ASN A 138 3.43 13.12 -2.10
N PRO A 139 3.54 14.27 -2.79
CA PRO A 139 4.26 14.38 -4.06
C PRO A 139 5.72 13.92 -4.02
N GLU A 140 6.38 14.09 -2.86
CA GLU A 140 7.79 13.77 -2.67
C GLU A 140 8.14 12.29 -2.92
N ILE A 141 7.19 11.37 -2.63
CA ILE A 141 7.43 9.94 -2.86
C ILE A 141 7.50 9.63 -4.37
N TYR A 142 6.65 10.26 -5.18
CA TYR A 142 6.63 10.03 -6.62
C TYR A 142 7.83 10.67 -7.31
N ASP A 143 8.26 11.85 -6.90
CA ASP A 143 9.51 12.48 -7.33
C ASP A 143 10.72 11.58 -7.02
N TYR A 144 10.75 11.02 -5.79
CA TYR A 144 11.78 10.07 -5.40
C TYR A 144 11.77 8.83 -6.28
N VAL A 145 10.60 8.19 -6.47
CA VAL A 145 10.44 6.99 -7.32
C VAL A 145 10.93 7.24 -8.74
N CYS A 146 10.51 8.35 -9.37
CA CYS A 146 10.95 8.71 -10.71
C CYS A 146 12.48 8.91 -10.83
N LYS A 147 13.15 9.37 -9.76
CA LYS A 147 14.60 9.51 -9.74
C LYS A 147 15.36 8.18 -9.57
N GLN A 148 14.71 7.18 -8.96
CA GLN A 148 15.33 5.85 -8.76
C GLN A 148 15.12 4.91 -9.95
N ILE A 149 14.08 5.11 -10.73
CA ILE A 149 13.75 4.27 -11.89
C ILE A 149 14.35 4.89 -13.15
N PRO A 150 15.23 4.17 -13.88
CA PRO A 150 15.88 4.70 -15.08
C PRO A 150 14.96 4.65 -16.33
N SER A 151 13.65 4.70 -16.15
CA SER A 151 12.63 4.69 -17.20
C SER A 151 11.65 5.83 -17.00
N ASN A 152 11.18 6.41 -18.11
CA ASN A 152 10.07 7.37 -18.10
C ASN A 152 8.73 6.72 -18.40
N ASP A 153 8.70 5.39 -18.61
CA ASP A 153 7.50 4.62 -18.92
C ASP A 153 7.13 3.80 -17.68
N ILE A 154 6.43 4.44 -16.75
CA ILE A 154 6.04 3.88 -15.45
C ILE A 154 4.53 3.78 -15.39
N LEU A 155 4.02 2.59 -15.06
CA LEU A 155 2.63 2.33 -14.70
C LEU A 155 2.53 2.08 -13.21
N PHE A 156 1.56 2.70 -12.53
CA PHE A 156 1.27 2.46 -11.12
C PHE A 156 -0.15 1.96 -10.92
N ILE A 157 -0.30 0.87 -10.18
CA ILE A 157 -1.57 0.22 -9.84
C ILE A 157 -1.80 0.35 -8.34
N ASP A 158 -2.91 0.99 -7.95
CA ASP A 158 -3.26 1.25 -6.55
C ASP A 158 -4.80 1.21 -6.39
N ASP A 159 -5.30 0.87 -5.22
CA ASP A 159 -6.73 0.84 -4.91
C ASP A 159 -7.29 2.21 -4.47
N LYS A 160 -6.40 3.19 -4.22
CA LYS A 160 -6.78 4.53 -3.75
C LYS A 160 -6.60 5.58 -4.85
N GLN A 161 -7.72 6.17 -5.28
CA GLN A 161 -7.73 7.19 -6.32
C GLN A 161 -6.83 8.38 -6.00
N GLU A 162 -6.76 8.80 -4.74
CA GLU A 162 -5.90 9.90 -4.30
C GLU A 162 -4.41 9.66 -4.57
N ASN A 163 -3.94 8.41 -4.40
CA ASN A 163 -2.58 8.02 -4.72
C ASN A 163 -2.29 8.12 -6.22
N LEU A 164 -3.24 7.65 -7.02
CA LEU A 164 -3.14 7.68 -8.49
C LEU A 164 -3.16 9.11 -9.03
N ASP A 165 -4.02 9.97 -8.48
CA ASP A 165 -4.10 11.38 -8.91
C ASP A 165 -2.81 12.14 -8.57
N ALA A 166 -2.17 11.84 -7.44
CA ALA A 166 -0.87 12.40 -7.10
C ALA A 166 0.24 11.86 -8.02
N ALA A 167 0.23 10.58 -8.38
CA ALA A 167 1.20 9.96 -9.28
C ALA A 167 1.17 10.57 -10.70
N LYS A 168 -0.01 10.88 -11.21
CA LYS A 168 -0.20 11.52 -12.54
C LYS A 168 0.55 12.86 -12.68
N LEU A 169 0.74 13.59 -11.58
CA LEU A 169 1.47 14.85 -11.60
C LEU A 169 2.96 14.68 -11.97
N PHE A 170 3.45 13.44 -11.93
CA PHE A 170 4.83 13.05 -12.26
C PHE A 170 4.92 12.25 -13.56
N ASN A 171 3.89 12.32 -14.42
CA ASN A 171 3.77 11.58 -15.68
C ASN A 171 3.84 10.05 -15.49
N ILE A 172 3.39 9.55 -14.36
CA ILE A 172 3.19 8.13 -14.10
C ILE A 172 1.80 7.75 -14.61
N GLU A 173 1.72 6.79 -15.53
CA GLU A 173 0.44 6.20 -15.93
C GLU A 173 -0.18 5.42 -14.77
N THR A 174 -1.51 5.36 -14.72
CA THR A 174 -2.17 4.79 -13.54
C THR A 174 -3.34 3.89 -13.89
N ILE A 175 -3.52 2.82 -13.12
CA ILE A 175 -4.71 1.96 -13.16
C ILE A 175 -5.30 1.88 -11.76
N LEU A 176 -6.58 2.22 -11.62
CA LEU A 176 -7.33 1.97 -10.38
C LEU A 176 -7.65 0.48 -10.27
N PHE A 177 -7.17 -0.13 -9.20
CA PHE A 177 -7.55 -1.48 -8.81
C PHE A 177 -8.85 -1.42 -8.01
N THR A 178 -9.79 -2.29 -8.34
CA THR A 178 -11.10 -2.34 -7.68
C THR A 178 -11.36 -3.74 -7.12
N PRO A 179 -12.27 -3.90 -6.14
CA PRO A 179 -12.63 -5.22 -5.64
C PRO A 179 -13.07 -6.21 -6.73
N ASP A 180 -13.69 -5.71 -7.82
CA ASP A 180 -14.10 -6.53 -8.97
C ASP A 180 -12.91 -7.06 -9.78
N ASP A 181 -11.74 -6.42 -9.67
CA ASP A 181 -10.52 -6.87 -10.34
C ASP A 181 -9.87 -8.08 -9.63
N TYR A 182 -10.25 -8.37 -8.38
CA TYR A 182 -9.51 -9.29 -7.52
C TYR A 182 -9.48 -10.74 -8.04
N ASP A 183 -10.60 -11.23 -8.58
CA ASP A 183 -10.73 -12.61 -9.09
C ASP A 183 -11.22 -12.68 -10.55
N SER A 184 -11.41 -11.55 -11.23
CA SER A 184 -12.05 -11.48 -12.53
C SER A 184 -11.09 -11.55 -13.74
N GLY A 185 -9.78 -11.39 -13.51
CA GLY A 185 -8.80 -11.21 -14.59
C GLY A 185 -8.88 -9.86 -15.32
N LEU A 186 -9.67 -8.92 -14.80
CA LEU A 186 -9.80 -7.59 -15.42
C LEU A 186 -8.52 -6.78 -15.30
N ILE A 187 -7.78 -6.92 -14.20
CA ILE A 187 -6.52 -6.20 -14.02
C ILE A 187 -5.46 -6.66 -15.01
N GLU A 188 -5.38 -7.96 -15.26
CA GLU A 188 -4.46 -8.55 -16.25
C GLU A 188 -4.73 -7.99 -17.64
N LYS A 189 -6.02 -7.85 -18.00
CA LYS A 189 -6.42 -7.23 -19.26
C LYS A 189 -6.01 -5.74 -19.32
N LYS A 190 -6.32 -4.96 -18.29
CA LYS A 190 -5.95 -3.54 -18.23
C LYS A 190 -4.44 -3.33 -18.39
N ILE A 191 -3.64 -4.15 -17.71
CA ILE A 191 -2.17 -4.11 -17.81
C ILE A 191 -1.71 -4.53 -19.21
N SER A 192 -2.28 -5.61 -19.78
CA SER A 192 -1.92 -6.08 -21.12
C SER A 192 -2.28 -5.05 -22.19
N ASP A 193 -3.41 -4.36 -22.05
CA ASP A 193 -3.82 -3.28 -22.96
C ASP A 193 -2.86 -2.08 -22.91
N TYR A 194 -2.29 -1.77 -21.74
CA TYR A 194 -1.26 -0.75 -21.58
C TYR A 194 0.09 -1.15 -22.21
N LEU A 195 0.44 -2.44 -22.14
CA LEU A 195 1.73 -2.95 -22.62
C LEU A 195 1.81 -3.05 -24.15
N ASN A 196 0.66 -3.16 -24.84
CA ASN A 196 0.55 -3.26 -26.30
C ASN A 196 0.53 -1.87 -26.96
#